data_0693ce0d23ffe9dec0cc7a0acbcf0c96
#
_entry.id   0693ce0d23ffe9dec0cc7a0acbcf0c96
#
_cell.length_a   1.000
_cell.length_b   1.000
_cell.length_c   1.000
_cell.angle_alpha   90.00
_cell.angle_beta   90.00
_cell.angle_gamma   90.00
#
_symmetry.space_group_name_H-M   'P 1'
#
loop_
_entity.id
_entity.type
_entity.pdbx_description
1 polymer ?
#
loop_
_entity_poly.entity_id
_entity_poly.type
_entity_poly.pdbx_seq_one_letter_code
_entity_poly.pdbx_strand_id
1 'polypeptide(L)'
;MNNFTIKETPIKDLVIIEPKVFGDERGFFQETYNKESFAELGLNMEFVQDNHSKSKKGVLRGLHFQTKNVQGKLVRVTRGAVYDVAVDLRTNSPTFGEWYGVLLTEKNKIMFYVPEGFAHGFLTLEDDTEFLYKCTNLYSPEHDSGLRWNDPTINIDWKFEEFNITEEDLTISDKDKVQQLFDKSSTY
;
A
#
# COMPACT_ATOMS: atom_id res chain seq x y z
N MET A 1 -20.57 -15.96 -9.64
CA MET A 1 -20.24 -15.72 -8.18
C MET A 1 -18.84 -15.16 -8.16
N ASN A 2 -18.68 -13.94 -7.60
CA ASN A 2 -17.37 -13.25 -7.56
C ASN A 2 -16.43 -13.93 -6.54
N ASN A 3 -15.16 -14.05 -6.89
CA ASN A 3 -14.13 -14.61 -6.00
C ASN A 3 -13.47 -13.56 -5.09
N PHE A 4 -13.99 -12.32 -5.09
CA PHE A 4 -13.49 -11.23 -4.28
C PHE A 4 -14.61 -10.58 -3.49
N THR A 5 -14.28 -10.09 -2.31
CA THR A 5 -15.15 -9.27 -1.47
C THR A 5 -14.42 -7.97 -1.14
N ILE A 6 -15.13 -6.83 -1.22
CA ILE A 6 -14.59 -5.53 -0.81
C ILE A 6 -14.98 -5.25 0.62
N LYS A 7 -14.01 -4.73 1.39
CA LYS A 7 -14.22 -4.11 2.68
C LYS A 7 -13.78 -2.65 2.60
N GLU A 8 -14.73 -1.76 2.78
CA GLU A 8 -14.48 -0.33 2.75
C GLU A 8 -13.64 0.13 3.94
N THR A 9 -12.85 1.17 3.74
CA THR A 9 -12.15 1.90 4.81
C THR A 9 -12.87 3.23 5.07
N PRO A 10 -12.53 3.96 6.14
CA PRO A 10 -13.06 5.31 6.36
C PRO A 10 -12.70 6.33 5.27
N ILE A 11 -11.68 6.04 4.47
CA ILE A 11 -11.24 6.91 3.36
C ILE A 11 -11.85 6.40 2.06
N LYS A 12 -12.61 7.24 1.39
CA LYS A 12 -13.32 6.88 0.16
C LYS A 12 -12.37 6.33 -0.91
N ASP A 13 -12.78 5.28 -1.60
CA ASP A 13 -12.10 4.57 -2.69
C ASP A 13 -10.87 3.74 -2.26
N LEU A 14 -10.38 3.91 -1.04
CA LEU A 14 -9.32 3.13 -0.43
C LEU A 14 -9.94 1.87 0.18
N VAL A 15 -9.68 0.69 -0.38
CA VAL A 15 -10.41 -0.53 -0.02
C VAL A 15 -9.49 -1.73 0.24
N ILE A 16 -9.94 -2.58 1.15
CA ILE A 16 -9.36 -3.91 1.37
C ILE A 16 -10.12 -4.89 0.47
N ILE A 17 -9.39 -5.76 -0.22
CA ILE A 17 -9.95 -6.78 -1.09
C ILE A 17 -9.61 -8.15 -0.50
N GLU A 18 -10.64 -8.93 -0.20
CA GLU A 18 -10.51 -10.29 0.33
C GLU A 18 -10.75 -11.31 -0.79
N PRO A 19 -9.69 -12.01 -1.25
CA PRO A 19 -9.85 -13.05 -2.25
C PRO A 19 -10.41 -14.33 -1.64
N LYS A 20 -11.20 -15.09 -2.40
CA LYS A 20 -11.59 -16.42 -2.01
C LYS A 20 -10.40 -17.37 -2.17
N VAL A 21 -10.06 -18.05 -1.09
CA VAL A 21 -8.97 -19.03 -1.05
C VAL A 21 -9.56 -20.42 -1.08
N PHE A 22 -9.10 -21.24 -2.03
CA PHE A 22 -9.46 -22.64 -2.15
C PHE A 22 -8.29 -23.49 -1.69
N GLY A 23 -8.45 -24.20 -0.58
CA GLY A 23 -7.41 -25.04 0.02
C GLY A 23 -7.78 -26.51 0.06
N ASP A 24 -6.79 -27.39 -0.13
CA ASP A 24 -6.86 -28.84 0.05
C ASP A 24 -5.50 -29.38 0.53
N GLU A 25 -5.33 -30.70 0.56
CA GLU A 25 -4.10 -31.38 0.97
C GLU A 25 -2.84 -31.02 0.13
N ARG A 26 -3.02 -30.47 -1.09
CA ARG A 26 -1.93 -30.03 -1.97
C ARG A 26 -1.47 -28.60 -1.67
N GLY A 27 -2.25 -27.82 -0.91
CA GLY A 27 -2.01 -26.40 -0.62
C GLY A 27 -3.23 -25.54 -0.91
N PHE A 28 -3.04 -24.39 -1.55
CA PHE A 28 -4.14 -23.47 -1.85
C PHE A 28 -4.05 -22.91 -3.27
N PHE A 29 -5.21 -22.47 -3.76
CA PHE A 29 -5.35 -21.67 -4.97
C PHE A 29 -6.19 -20.43 -4.67
N GLN A 30 -5.84 -19.30 -5.24
CA GLN A 30 -6.64 -18.08 -5.23
C GLN A 30 -6.40 -17.27 -6.49
N GLU A 31 -7.41 -16.58 -6.97
CA GLU A 31 -7.22 -15.48 -7.90
C GLU A 31 -6.68 -14.26 -7.11
N THR A 32 -5.78 -13.50 -7.72
CA THR A 32 -5.25 -12.26 -7.11
C THR A 32 -5.63 -11.01 -7.90
N TYR A 33 -6.12 -11.19 -9.11
CA TYR A 33 -6.73 -10.17 -9.94
C TYR A 33 -7.54 -10.83 -11.07
N ASN A 34 -8.69 -10.28 -11.33
CA ASN A 34 -9.52 -10.65 -12.48
C ASN A 34 -10.29 -9.39 -12.90
N LYS A 35 -10.05 -8.91 -14.13
CA LYS A 35 -10.60 -7.64 -14.63
C LYS A 35 -12.13 -7.58 -14.54
N GLU A 36 -12.81 -8.67 -14.96
CA GLU A 36 -14.27 -8.72 -14.96
C GLU A 36 -14.83 -8.75 -13.53
N SER A 37 -14.26 -9.60 -12.67
CA SER A 37 -14.65 -9.69 -11.25
C SER A 37 -14.44 -8.37 -10.50
N PHE A 38 -13.37 -7.65 -10.80
CA PHE A 38 -13.11 -6.33 -10.21
C PHE A 38 -14.12 -5.29 -10.72
N ALA A 39 -14.44 -5.30 -12.02
CA ALA A 39 -15.43 -4.41 -12.62
C ALA A 39 -16.84 -4.62 -12.02
N GLU A 40 -17.23 -5.87 -11.74
CA GLU A 40 -18.49 -6.20 -11.04
C GLU A 40 -18.55 -5.58 -9.63
N LEU A 41 -17.41 -5.35 -9.00
CA LEU A 41 -17.29 -4.71 -7.69
C LEU A 41 -17.10 -3.18 -7.78
N GLY A 42 -17.17 -2.61 -8.98
CA GLY A 42 -16.98 -1.17 -9.21
C GLY A 42 -15.52 -0.75 -9.31
N LEU A 43 -14.57 -1.69 -9.34
CA LEU A 43 -13.14 -1.44 -9.47
C LEU A 43 -12.72 -1.55 -10.94
N ASN A 44 -12.73 -0.42 -11.66
CA ASN A 44 -12.53 -0.39 -13.13
C ASN A 44 -11.11 0.04 -13.55
N MET A 45 -10.13 -0.04 -12.64
CA MET A 45 -8.74 0.26 -12.97
C MET A 45 -8.13 -0.76 -13.93
N GLU A 46 -7.22 -0.30 -14.76
CA GLU A 46 -6.35 -1.15 -15.56
C GLU A 46 -4.93 -1.12 -15.00
N PHE A 47 -4.28 -2.27 -14.93
CA PHE A 47 -2.90 -2.37 -14.46
C PHE A 47 -1.94 -2.60 -15.62
N VAL A 48 -0.84 -1.85 -15.64
CA VAL A 48 0.16 -1.82 -16.72
C VAL A 48 1.57 -2.19 -16.27
N GLN A 49 1.78 -2.34 -14.96
CA GLN A 49 3.09 -2.67 -14.38
C GLN A 49 2.93 -3.52 -13.15
N ASP A 50 3.77 -4.56 -13.01
CA ASP A 50 3.92 -5.38 -11.82
C ASP A 50 5.29 -5.12 -11.17
N ASN A 51 5.31 -5.07 -9.85
CA ASN A 51 6.53 -4.94 -9.06
C ASN A 51 6.58 -6.00 -7.96
N HIS A 52 7.80 -6.43 -7.63
CA HIS A 52 8.08 -7.39 -6.59
C HIS A 52 9.30 -6.93 -5.79
N SER A 53 9.18 -6.86 -4.48
CA SER A 53 10.30 -6.55 -3.58
C SER A 53 10.42 -7.60 -2.49
N LYS A 54 11.65 -7.76 -1.99
CA LYS A 54 11.97 -8.57 -0.81
C LYS A 54 12.66 -7.69 0.21
N SER A 55 12.29 -7.79 1.48
CA SER A 55 12.79 -6.93 2.53
C SER A 55 12.98 -7.71 3.84
N LYS A 56 13.92 -7.23 4.66
CA LYS A 56 14.13 -7.69 6.04
C LYS A 56 13.15 -6.98 6.98
N LYS A 57 12.92 -7.54 8.16
CA LYS A 57 12.22 -6.87 9.26
C LYS A 57 12.82 -5.49 9.52
N GLY A 58 12.00 -4.50 9.81
CA GLY A 58 12.40 -3.12 10.07
C GLY A 58 12.63 -2.26 8.82
N VAL A 59 12.61 -2.83 7.61
CA VAL A 59 12.66 -2.01 6.38
C VAL A 59 11.34 -1.23 6.25
N LEU A 60 11.47 0.10 6.19
CA LEU A 60 10.37 1.00 5.90
C LEU A 60 10.61 1.65 4.53
N ARG A 61 9.63 1.56 3.64
CA ARG A 61 9.64 2.17 2.31
C ARG A 61 8.50 3.15 2.18
N GLY A 62 8.76 4.34 1.68
CA GLY A 62 7.73 5.36 1.45
C GLY A 62 7.94 6.65 2.24
N LEU A 63 6.96 7.49 2.23
CA LEU A 63 5.68 7.41 1.51
C LEU A 63 5.86 7.90 0.07
N HIS A 64 5.59 7.05 -0.92
CA HIS A 64 5.85 7.35 -2.33
C HIS A 64 4.57 7.70 -3.10
N PHE A 65 4.69 8.65 -4.02
CA PHE A 65 3.69 8.98 -5.03
C PHE A 65 4.37 9.56 -6.28
N GLN A 66 3.64 9.67 -7.37
CA GLN A 66 4.10 10.38 -8.58
C GLN A 66 3.26 11.63 -8.80
N THR A 67 3.92 12.74 -9.16
CA THR A 67 3.27 14.03 -9.45
C THR A 67 2.62 14.08 -10.83
N LYS A 68 3.05 13.18 -11.73
CA LYS A 68 2.43 12.88 -13.04
C LYS A 68 2.47 11.38 -13.25
N ASN A 69 1.63 10.87 -14.14
CA ASN A 69 1.43 9.43 -14.33
C ASN A 69 1.11 8.77 -12.97
N VAL A 70 0.19 9.39 -12.25
CA VAL A 70 -0.18 9.01 -10.89
C VAL A 70 -0.58 7.54 -10.84
N GLN A 71 -0.02 6.80 -9.89
CA GLN A 71 -0.20 5.36 -9.79
C GLN A 71 -1.22 4.97 -8.71
N GLY A 72 -2.30 4.30 -9.10
CA GLY A 72 -3.04 3.43 -8.20
C GLY A 72 -2.27 2.10 -8.03
N LYS A 73 -2.34 1.50 -6.86
CA LYS A 73 -1.59 0.29 -6.51
C LYS A 73 -2.48 -0.76 -5.89
N LEU A 74 -2.42 -1.99 -6.41
CA LEU A 74 -3.00 -3.17 -5.78
C LEU A 74 -1.89 -3.98 -5.15
N VAL A 75 -1.83 -3.98 -3.82
CA VAL A 75 -0.70 -4.53 -3.06
C VAL A 75 -1.08 -5.78 -2.29
N ARG A 76 -0.13 -6.69 -2.11
CA ARG A 76 -0.28 -7.93 -1.33
C ARG A 76 1.05 -8.47 -0.86
N VAL A 77 1.01 -9.32 0.16
CA VAL A 77 2.14 -10.07 0.69
C VAL A 77 2.01 -11.54 0.31
N THR A 78 3.07 -12.14 -0.21
CA THR A 78 3.12 -13.58 -0.55
C THR A 78 3.96 -14.38 0.44
N ARG A 79 4.83 -13.71 1.20
CA ARG A 79 5.62 -14.26 2.29
C ARG A 79 5.84 -13.21 3.36
N GLY A 80 5.72 -13.59 4.64
CA GLY A 80 5.91 -12.70 5.77
C GLY A 80 4.74 -11.73 5.99
N ALA A 81 5.05 -10.52 6.45
CA ALA A 81 4.06 -9.54 6.85
C ALA A 81 4.56 -8.10 6.69
N VAL A 82 3.65 -7.18 6.37
CA VAL A 82 3.87 -5.73 6.41
C VAL A 82 2.72 -5.01 7.08
N TYR A 83 3.00 -3.87 7.68
CA TYR A 83 2.01 -2.85 7.99
C TYR A 83 2.01 -1.83 6.85
N ASP A 84 0.97 -1.83 6.05
CA ASP A 84 0.84 -1.03 4.83
C ASP A 84 0.03 0.22 5.09
N VAL A 85 0.48 1.38 4.65
CA VAL A 85 -0.12 2.68 4.94
C VAL A 85 -0.34 3.47 3.66
N ALA A 86 -1.53 4.03 3.53
CA ALA A 86 -1.90 4.97 2.47
C ALA A 86 -2.36 6.30 3.06
N VAL A 87 -1.91 7.41 2.47
CA VAL A 87 -2.26 8.79 2.86
C VAL A 87 -3.00 9.45 1.71
N ASP A 88 -4.18 10.00 1.98
CA ASP A 88 -4.98 10.70 0.97
C ASP A 88 -4.36 12.08 0.64
N LEU A 89 -3.86 12.23 -0.58
CA LEU A 89 -3.28 13.49 -1.09
C LEU A 89 -4.20 14.20 -2.11
N ARG A 90 -5.45 13.77 -2.24
CA ARG A 90 -6.42 14.39 -3.13
C ARG A 90 -6.95 15.68 -2.50
N THR A 91 -6.53 16.82 -3.01
CA THR A 91 -6.79 18.16 -2.44
C THR A 91 -8.28 18.48 -2.26
N ASN A 92 -9.16 17.89 -3.06
CA ASN A 92 -10.62 18.06 -2.98
C ASN A 92 -11.31 16.98 -2.12
N SER A 93 -10.54 16.10 -1.50
CA SER A 93 -11.08 15.04 -0.64
C SER A 93 -11.39 15.59 0.76
N PRO A 94 -12.52 15.19 1.38
CA PRO A 94 -12.78 15.53 2.77
C PRO A 94 -11.76 14.90 3.74
N THR A 95 -11.02 13.87 3.29
CA THR A 95 -9.99 13.16 4.06
C THR A 95 -8.57 13.53 3.63
N PHE A 96 -8.38 14.69 2.97
CA PHE A 96 -7.06 15.18 2.57
C PHE A 96 -6.09 15.25 3.76
N GLY A 97 -4.97 14.54 3.66
CA GLY A 97 -3.96 14.40 4.71
C GLY A 97 -4.27 13.33 5.77
N GLU A 98 -5.42 12.66 5.71
CA GLU A 98 -5.72 11.51 6.55
C GLU A 98 -5.06 10.24 6.00
N TRP A 99 -4.81 9.29 6.88
CA TRP A 99 -4.19 8.03 6.54
C TRP A 99 -4.96 6.82 7.06
N TYR A 100 -4.73 5.68 6.46
CA TYR A 100 -5.24 4.40 6.91
C TYR A 100 -4.16 3.33 6.76
N GLY A 101 -4.03 2.47 7.76
CA GLY A 101 -3.07 1.37 7.77
C GLY A 101 -3.74 0.02 7.88
N VAL A 102 -3.14 -0.99 7.25
CA VAL A 102 -3.64 -2.37 7.23
C VAL A 102 -2.49 -3.37 7.38
N LEU A 103 -2.72 -4.43 8.14
CA LEU A 103 -1.79 -5.56 8.25
C LEU A 103 -2.01 -6.52 7.09
N LEU A 104 -1.02 -6.64 6.21
CA LEU A 104 -0.99 -7.60 5.11
C LEU A 104 -0.02 -8.74 5.42
N THR A 105 -0.48 -9.98 5.32
CA THR A 105 0.34 -11.15 5.62
C THR A 105 0.13 -12.28 4.61
N GLU A 106 1.09 -13.19 4.52
CA GLU A 106 0.94 -14.44 3.76
C GLU A 106 -0.23 -15.30 4.25
N LYS A 107 -0.64 -15.13 5.52
CA LYS A 107 -1.71 -15.92 6.16
C LYS A 107 -3.08 -15.34 5.87
N ASN A 108 -3.27 -14.03 6.04
CA ASN A 108 -4.58 -13.41 5.81
C ASN A 108 -4.91 -13.24 4.32
N LYS A 109 -3.89 -13.22 3.45
CA LYS A 109 -4.01 -13.19 1.98
C LYS A 109 -4.84 -12.03 1.42
N ILE A 110 -5.18 -11.05 2.26
CA ILE A 110 -5.90 -9.86 1.80
C ILE A 110 -5.01 -8.97 0.95
N MET A 111 -5.65 -8.17 0.13
CA MET A 111 -5.01 -7.17 -0.71
C MET A 111 -5.51 -5.79 -0.33
N PHE A 112 -4.70 -4.77 -0.60
CA PHE A 112 -5.06 -3.39 -0.35
C PHE A 112 -5.00 -2.62 -1.68
N TYR A 113 -6.11 -2.01 -2.07
CA TYR A 113 -6.14 -1.13 -3.22
C TYR A 113 -5.99 0.31 -2.77
N VAL A 114 -4.88 0.90 -3.12
CA VAL A 114 -4.53 2.31 -2.89
C VAL A 114 -4.79 3.06 -4.20
N PRO A 115 -5.81 3.94 -4.26
CA PRO A 115 -6.15 4.66 -5.48
C PRO A 115 -5.07 5.66 -5.93
N GLU A 116 -5.23 6.17 -7.15
CA GLU A 116 -4.48 7.33 -7.62
C GLU A 116 -4.73 8.54 -6.72
N GLY A 117 -3.69 9.35 -6.48
CA GLY A 117 -3.77 10.51 -5.59
C GLY A 117 -3.49 10.20 -4.12
N PHE A 118 -2.92 9.04 -3.82
CA PHE A 118 -2.45 8.68 -2.49
C PHE A 118 -0.92 8.59 -2.45
N ALA A 119 -0.33 8.93 -1.31
CA ALA A 119 1.01 8.49 -0.96
C ALA A 119 0.94 7.12 -0.29
N HIS A 120 1.92 6.27 -0.54
CA HIS A 120 1.91 4.87 -0.11
C HIS A 120 3.27 4.46 0.46
N GLY A 121 3.23 3.70 1.54
CA GLY A 121 4.42 3.12 2.14
C GLY A 121 4.09 1.92 3.03
N PHE A 122 5.11 1.20 3.46
CA PHE A 122 4.92 0.07 4.35
C PHE A 122 6.12 -0.17 5.26
N LEU A 123 5.84 -0.74 6.43
CA LEU A 123 6.82 -1.24 7.38
C LEU A 123 6.85 -2.77 7.31
N THR A 124 8.03 -3.33 7.06
CA THR A 124 8.23 -4.78 7.01
C THR A 124 8.34 -5.36 8.42
N LEU A 125 7.53 -6.37 8.72
CA LEU A 125 7.38 -6.92 10.08
C LEU A 125 8.13 -8.23 10.29
N GLU A 126 8.49 -8.93 9.22
CA GLU A 126 9.19 -10.23 9.25
C GLU A 126 10.35 -10.24 8.27
N ASP A 127 11.38 -11.05 8.54
CA ASP A 127 12.48 -11.26 7.59
C ASP A 127 11.99 -12.01 6.34
N ASP A 128 12.68 -11.77 5.24
CA ASP A 128 12.37 -12.38 3.93
C ASP A 128 10.93 -12.08 3.42
N THR A 129 10.32 -10.99 3.88
CA THR A 129 8.99 -10.59 3.43
C THR A 129 9.00 -10.24 1.94
N GLU A 130 8.10 -10.89 1.19
CA GLU A 130 7.89 -10.65 -0.24
C GLU A 130 6.60 -9.87 -0.47
N PHE A 131 6.74 -8.70 -1.09
CA PHE A 131 5.69 -7.73 -1.32
C PHE A 131 5.53 -7.47 -2.82
N LEU A 132 4.32 -7.68 -3.32
CA LEU A 132 3.98 -7.55 -4.73
C LEU A 132 2.91 -6.49 -4.92
N TYR A 133 3.01 -5.73 -6.00
CA TYR A 133 1.96 -4.77 -6.34
C TYR A 133 1.86 -4.50 -7.83
N LYS A 134 0.62 -4.30 -8.28
CA LYS A 134 0.27 -3.84 -9.62
C LYS A 134 0.07 -2.34 -9.61
N CYS A 135 0.45 -1.65 -10.69
CA CYS A 135 0.30 -0.21 -10.84
C CYS A 135 -0.59 0.13 -12.05
N THR A 136 -1.41 1.17 -11.90
CA THR A 136 -2.29 1.67 -12.97
C THR A 136 -1.55 2.49 -14.03
N ASN A 137 -0.37 3.03 -13.70
CA ASN A 137 0.50 3.75 -14.62
C ASN A 137 1.95 3.28 -14.51
N LEU A 138 2.75 3.57 -15.54
CA LEU A 138 4.18 3.24 -15.57
C LEU A 138 4.96 4.11 -14.59
N TYR A 139 6.04 3.55 -14.06
CA TYR A 139 6.98 4.30 -13.23
C TYR A 139 7.64 5.43 -14.03
N SER A 140 7.64 6.63 -13.47
CA SER A 140 8.23 7.83 -14.04
C SER A 140 9.23 8.43 -13.06
N PRO A 141 10.54 8.14 -13.19
CA PRO A 141 11.57 8.59 -12.25
C PRO A 141 11.61 10.11 -12.05
N GLU A 142 11.35 10.86 -13.09
CA GLU A 142 11.34 12.34 -13.10
C GLU A 142 10.15 12.95 -12.33
N HIS A 143 9.11 12.17 -12.07
CA HIS A 143 7.92 12.59 -11.34
C HIS A 143 7.76 11.85 -10.00
N ASP A 144 8.75 11.01 -9.66
CA ASP A 144 8.77 10.26 -8.41
C ASP A 144 9.05 11.19 -7.22
N SER A 145 8.14 11.19 -6.27
CA SER A 145 8.14 12.04 -5.10
C SER A 145 7.73 11.27 -3.85
N GLY A 146 7.76 11.91 -2.71
CA GLY A 146 7.36 11.27 -1.48
C GLY A 146 7.17 12.24 -0.33
N LEU A 147 6.54 11.75 0.73
CA LEU A 147 6.44 12.41 2.02
C LEU A 147 7.28 11.66 3.05
N ARG A 148 7.73 12.39 4.05
CA ARG A 148 8.50 11.81 5.14
C ARG A 148 7.62 10.85 5.96
N TRP A 149 8.12 9.67 6.23
CA TRP A 149 7.41 8.61 6.97
C TRP A 149 7.00 9.04 8.40
N ASN A 150 7.76 9.92 9.02
CA ASN A 150 7.53 10.48 10.37
C ASN A 150 7.04 11.93 10.33
N ASP A 151 6.28 12.29 9.31
CA ASP A 151 5.69 13.63 9.18
C ASP A 151 4.81 13.95 10.40
N PRO A 152 5.07 15.06 11.12
CA PRO A 152 4.35 15.39 12.35
C PRO A 152 2.91 15.86 12.12
N THR A 153 2.56 16.26 10.89
CA THR A 153 1.22 16.72 10.55
C THR A 153 0.32 15.53 10.20
N ILE A 154 0.82 14.60 9.39
CA ILE A 154 0.13 13.35 9.06
C ILE A 154 0.09 12.45 10.30
N ASN A 155 1.17 12.40 11.08
CA ASN A 155 1.29 11.68 12.35
C ASN A 155 0.85 10.22 12.26
N ILE A 156 1.45 9.46 11.34
CA ILE A 156 1.17 8.03 11.17
C ILE A 156 1.57 7.27 12.43
N ASP A 157 0.63 6.50 12.98
CA ASP A 157 0.94 5.49 13.98
C ASP A 157 1.40 4.19 13.28
N TRP A 158 2.71 3.99 13.22
CA TRP A 158 3.33 2.81 12.62
C TRP A 158 3.22 1.54 13.48
N LYS A 159 2.55 1.61 14.62
CA LYS A 159 2.32 0.48 15.52
C LYS A 159 3.61 -0.18 16.04
N PHE A 160 4.65 0.60 16.25
CA PHE A 160 5.96 0.10 16.66
C PHE A 160 5.91 -0.79 17.90
N GLU A 161 5.16 -0.38 18.92
CA GLU A 161 4.99 -1.17 20.15
C GLU A 161 4.30 -2.52 19.87
N GLU A 162 3.24 -2.51 19.06
CA GLU A 162 2.48 -3.71 18.70
C GLU A 162 3.33 -4.74 17.95
N PHE A 163 4.24 -4.26 17.11
CA PHE A 163 5.10 -5.11 16.28
C PHE A 163 6.49 -5.39 16.88
N ASN A 164 6.76 -4.92 18.09
CA ASN A 164 8.08 -5.01 18.72
C ASN A 164 9.21 -4.52 17.79
N ILE A 165 9.05 -3.33 17.28
CA ILE A 165 10.01 -2.59 16.45
C ILE A 165 10.24 -1.24 17.11
N THR A 166 11.46 -0.74 17.11
CA THR A 166 11.81 0.61 17.54
C THR A 166 12.28 1.45 16.34
N GLU A 167 12.37 2.75 16.49
CA GLU A 167 12.92 3.61 15.44
C GLU A 167 14.39 3.26 15.11
N GLU A 168 15.13 2.73 16.08
CA GLU A 168 16.53 2.29 15.91
C GLU A 168 16.64 1.03 15.03
N ASP A 169 15.59 0.21 14.98
CA ASP A 169 15.52 -0.99 14.13
C ASP A 169 15.22 -0.66 12.66
N LEU A 170 14.83 0.59 12.36
CA LEU A 170 14.40 0.96 11.02
C LEU A 170 15.56 1.01 10.03
N THR A 171 15.36 0.38 8.90
CA THR A 171 16.19 0.54 7.71
C THR A 171 15.42 1.31 6.65
N ILE A 172 15.87 2.54 6.39
CA ILE A 172 15.22 3.48 5.47
C ILE A 172 16.26 3.94 4.45
N SER A 173 15.87 4.00 3.17
CA SER A 173 16.76 4.50 2.11
C SER A 173 17.13 5.98 2.36
N ASP A 174 18.28 6.41 1.88
CA ASP A 174 18.70 7.80 2.03
C ASP A 174 17.72 8.77 1.34
N LYS A 175 17.10 8.33 0.25
CA LYS A 175 16.04 9.07 -0.43
C LYS A 175 14.82 9.27 0.50
N ASP A 176 14.35 8.20 1.14
CA ASP A 176 13.15 8.25 1.98
C ASP A 176 13.36 9.05 3.28
N LYS A 177 14.60 9.10 3.78
CA LYS A 177 14.95 9.93 4.96
C LYS A 177 14.79 11.42 4.73
N VAL A 178 14.96 11.90 3.50
CA VAL A 178 15.00 13.32 3.14
C VAL A 178 13.78 13.79 2.35
N GLN A 179 12.72 12.97 2.28
CA GLN A 179 11.46 13.36 1.64
C GLN A 179 10.87 14.62 2.29
N GLN A 180 10.07 15.36 1.52
CA GLN A 180 9.41 16.56 1.99
C GLN A 180 8.39 16.30 3.11
N LEU A 181 8.11 17.31 3.90
CA LEU A 181 7.01 17.29 4.84
C LEU A 181 5.69 17.60 4.12
N PHE A 182 4.60 17.11 4.70
CA PHE A 182 3.25 17.40 4.21
C PHE A 182 2.90 18.88 4.43
N ASP A 183 2.44 19.53 3.38
CA ASP A 183 1.95 20.91 3.39
C ASP A 183 0.49 20.95 2.94
N LYS A 184 -0.40 21.36 3.83
CA LYS A 184 -1.84 21.48 3.54
C LYS A 184 -2.18 22.47 2.41
N SER A 185 -1.27 23.39 2.10
CA SER A 185 -1.43 24.37 1.02
C SER A 185 -0.94 23.87 -0.34
N SER A 186 -0.23 22.74 -0.36
CA SER A 186 0.33 22.16 -1.58
C SER A 186 -0.71 21.33 -2.34
N THR A 187 -0.48 21.20 -3.64
CA THR A 187 -1.13 20.22 -4.52
C THR A 187 -0.10 19.14 -4.85
N TYR A 188 -0.49 17.89 -4.68
CA TYR A 188 0.37 16.72 -4.88
C TYR A 188 0.06 15.99 -6.18
#